data_e2a6ec5355f5f6f6cc0c44d1cf80b1fc
#
_entry.id   e2a6ec5355f5f6f6cc0c44d1cf80b1fc
#
_cell.length_a   1.000
_cell.length_b   1.000
_cell.length_c   1.000
_cell.angle_alpha   90.00
_cell.angle_beta   90.00
_cell.angle_gamma   90.00
#
_symmetry.space_group_name_H-M   'P 1'
#
loop_
_entity.id
_entity.type
_entity.pdbx_description
1 polymer ?
#
loop_
_entity_poly.entity_id
_entity_poly.type
_entity_poly.pdbx_seq_one_letter_code
_entity_poly.pdbx_strand_id
1 'polypeptide(L)'
;MKNLLIIYHSQSGGTASMAEAVHRGCSQEDDVKTRFLRAFDANLDDLLWADAIIFGTPENFGYMSGALKDFFDRTFYPAEPHQINLPYGIFVSSGNDGTGAVREIDRIVKGYP
;
A
#
# COMPACT_ATOMS: atom_id res chain seq x y z
N MET A 1 -1.78 -8.49 -19.33
CA MET A 1 -2.53 -7.94 -18.18
C MET A 1 -1.56 -7.58 -17.09
N LYS A 2 -1.69 -6.39 -16.53
CA LYS A 2 -0.85 -5.93 -15.43
C LYS A 2 -1.49 -6.26 -14.10
N ASN A 3 -0.65 -6.62 -13.12
CA ASN A 3 -1.08 -6.98 -11.78
C ASN A 3 -0.90 -5.78 -10.85
N LEU A 4 -1.99 -5.30 -10.27
CA LEU A 4 -1.98 -4.18 -9.35
C LEU A 4 -2.35 -4.66 -7.95
N LEU A 5 -1.48 -4.39 -6.99
CA LEU A 5 -1.69 -4.72 -5.58
C LEU A 5 -2.09 -3.46 -4.83
N ILE A 6 -3.24 -3.52 -4.16
CA ILE A 6 -3.71 -2.44 -3.29
C ILE A 6 -3.64 -2.95 -1.85
N ILE A 7 -2.82 -2.30 -1.04
CA ILE A 7 -2.64 -2.64 0.38
C ILE A 7 -3.10 -1.46 1.21
N TYR A 8 -4.01 -1.69 2.15
CA TYR A 8 -4.53 -0.62 2.98
C TYR A 8 -4.77 -1.06 4.42
N HIS A 9 -4.88 -0.07 5.31
CA HIS A 9 -5.39 -0.26 6.67
C HIS A 9 -6.42 0.80 6.97
N SER A 10 -7.46 0.43 7.71
CA SER A 10 -8.49 1.36 8.13
C SER A 10 -8.88 1.07 9.59
N GLN A 11 -8.97 2.13 10.39
CA GLN A 11 -9.39 2.02 11.79
C GLN A 11 -10.85 2.45 11.97
N SER A 12 -11.24 3.55 11.32
CA SER A 12 -12.55 4.15 11.51
C SER A 12 -13.43 4.14 10.27
N GLY A 13 -12.98 3.51 9.19
CA GLY A 13 -13.74 3.38 7.96
C GLY A 13 -13.42 4.41 6.88
N GLY A 14 -12.75 5.52 7.22
CA GLY A 14 -12.41 6.55 6.23
C GLY A 14 -11.47 6.04 5.16
N THR A 15 -10.38 5.38 5.57
CA THR A 15 -9.43 4.79 4.64
C THR A 15 -10.08 3.66 3.83
N ALA A 16 -10.94 2.86 4.46
CA ALA A 16 -11.65 1.78 3.76
C ALA A 16 -12.53 2.34 2.64
N SER A 17 -13.24 3.44 2.88
CA SER A 17 -14.07 4.06 1.84
C SER A 17 -13.23 4.56 0.67
N MET A 18 -12.08 5.17 0.93
CA MET A 18 -11.14 5.59 -0.10
C MET A 18 -10.58 4.39 -0.86
N ALA A 19 -10.21 3.33 -0.14
CA ALA A 19 -9.67 2.11 -0.74
C ALA A 19 -10.67 1.47 -1.68
N GLU A 20 -11.94 1.41 -1.28
CA GLU A 20 -12.98 0.86 -2.13
C GLU A 20 -13.16 1.68 -3.41
N ALA A 21 -13.09 3.02 -3.32
CA ALA A 21 -13.18 3.89 -4.48
C ALA A 21 -12.00 3.66 -5.43
N VAL A 22 -10.79 3.54 -4.89
CA VAL A 22 -9.59 3.23 -5.69
C VAL A 22 -9.75 1.87 -6.37
N HIS A 23 -10.19 0.86 -5.62
CA HIS A 23 -10.41 -0.48 -6.16
C HIS A 23 -11.43 -0.48 -7.29
N ARG A 24 -12.56 0.23 -7.11
CA ARG A 24 -13.57 0.33 -8.16
C ARG A 24 -13.00 0.97 -9.43
N GLY A 25 -12.22 2.04 -9.27
CA GLY A 25 -11.60 2.71 -10.42
C GLY A 25 -10.66 1.78 -11.17
N CYS A 26 -9.82 1.05 -10.45
CA CYS A 26 -8.88 0.10 -11.05
C CYS A 26 -9.59 -1.08 -11.71
N SER A 27 -10.70 -1.55 -11.12
CA SER A 27 -11.45 -2.69 -11.64
C SER A 27 -12.17 -2.38 -12.95
N GLN A 28 -12.32 -1.11 -13.31
CA GLN A 28 -12.92 -0.71 -14.59
C GLN A 28 -11.94 -0.81 -15.75
N GLU A 29 -10.66 -1.04 -15.48
CA GLU A 29 -9.64 -1.19 -16.51
C GLU A 29 -9.54 -2.66 -16.92
N ASP A 30 -9.81 -2.95 -18.18
CA ASP A 30 -9.85 -4.33 -18.69
C ASP A 30 -8.47 -5.01 -18.65
N ASP A 31 -7.39 -4.22 -18.72
CA ASP A 31 -6.03 -4.74 -18.78
C ASP A 31 -5.37 -4.87 -17.40
N VAL A 32 -6.12 -4.65 -16.33
CA VAL A 32 -5.57 -4.66 -14.97
C VAL A 32 -6.26 -5.73 -14.14
N LYS A 33 -5.44 -6.58 -13.50
CA LYS A 33 -5.91 -7.53 -12.50
C LYS A 33 -5.51 -7.01 -11.13
N THR A 34 -6.44 -6.95 -10.19
CA THR A 34 -6.18 -6.37 -8.87
C THR A 34 -6.23 -7.41 -7.76
N ARG A 35 -5.38 -7.23 -6.75
CA ARG A 35 -5.51 -7.81 -5.42
C ARG A 35 -5.74 -6.68 -4.45
N PHE A 36 -6.80 -6.79 -3.65
CA PHE A 36 -7.25 -5.75 -2.74
C PHE A 36 -7.19 -6.31 -1.32
N LEU A 37 -6.13 -5.98 -0.59
CA LEU A 37 -5.81 -6.62 0.67
C LEU A 37 -5.60 -5.62 1.79
N ARG A 38 -6.06 -5.99 2.99
CA ARG A 38 -5.68 -5.25 4.19
C ARG A 38 -4.20 -5.55 4.51
N ALA A 39 -3.53 -4.59 5.14
CA ALA A 39 -2.10 -4.70 5.41
C ALA A 39 -1.72 -5.97 6.18
N PHE A 40 -2.56 -6.40 7.14
CA PHE A 40 -2.29 -7.62 7.90
C PHE A 40 -2.41 -8.90 7.07
N ASP A 41 -3.14 -8.86 5.96
CA ASP A 41 -3.36 -10.02 5.10
C ASP A 41 -2.37 -10.09 3.94
N ALA A 42 -1.60 -9.03 3.70
CA ALA A 42 -0.62 -8.97 2.62
C ALA A 42 0.74 -9.50 3.07
N ASN A 43 1.47 -10.12 2.15
CA ASN A 43 2.79 -10.66 2.45
C ASN A 43 3.68 -10.66 1.20
N LEU A 44 4.84 -11.31 1.28
CA LEU A 44 5.83 -11.33 0.21
C LEU A 44 5.27 -11.88 -1.11
N ASP A 45 4.44 -12.91 -1.06
CA ASP A 45 3.90 -13.50 -2.29
C ASP A 45 3.09 -12.47 -3.08
N ASP A 46 2.40 -11.58 -2.39
CA ASP A 46 1.64 -10.52 -3.06
C ASP A 46 2.57 -9.52 -3.74
N LEU A 47 3.69 -9.19 -3.10
CA LEU A 47 4.70 -8.30 -3.71
C LEU A 47 5.29 -8.93 -4.97
N LEU A 48 5.60 -10.21 -4.92
CA LEU A 48 6.18 -10.91 -6.08
C LEU A 48 5.19 -11.03 -7.23
N TRP A 49 3.92 -11.08 -6.92
CA TRP A 49 2.86 -11.13 -7.92
C TRP A 49 2.66 -9.79 -8.63
N ALA A 50 2.91 -8.66 -7.95
CA ALA A 50 2.51 -7.34 -8.41
C ALA A 50 3.44 -6.75 -9.46
N ASP A 51 2.86 -5.98 -10.37
CA ASP A 51 3.61 -5.11 -11.30
C ASP A 51 3.62 -3.65 -10.79
N ALA A 52 2.66 -3.28 -9.95
CA ALA A 52 2.57 -1.97 -9.32
C ALA A 52 1.81 -2.08 -8.02
N ILE A 53 2.01 -1.12 -7.11
CA ILE A 53 1.40 -1.13 -5.78
C ILE A 53 0.77 0.22 -5.47
N ILE A 54 -0.39 0.18 -4.79
CA ILE A 54 -0.98 1.36 -4.17
C ILE A 54 -1.09 1.10 -2.66
N PHE A 55 -0.55 2.01 -1.86
CA PHE A 55 -0.62 1.94 -0.40
C PHE A 55 -1.69 2.90 0.10
N GLY A 56 -2.55 2.43 1.01
CA GLY A 56 -3.57 3.25 1.65
C GLY A 56 -3.47 3.19 3.16
N THR A 57 -3.51 4.36 3.83
CA THR A 57 -3.34 4.43 5.27
C THR A 57 -4.05 5.65 5.85
N PRO A 58 -4.56 5.57 7.09
CA PRO A 58 -4.82 6.79 7.84
C PRO A 58 -3.50 7.41 8.27
N GLU A 59 -3.49 8.72 8.50
CA GLU A 59 -2.35 9.38 9.12
C GLU A 59 -2.54 9.34 10.63
N ASN A 60 -1.65 8.64 11.33
CA ASN A 60 -1.66 8.53 12.79
C ASN A 60 -0.40 9.19 13.34
N PHE A 61 -0.58 10.24 14.14
CA PHE A 61 0.56 10.94 14.76
C PHE A 61 1.60 11.41 13.73
N GLY A 62 1.15 11.87 12.56
CA GLY A 62 2.04 12.33 11.50
C GLY A 62 2.77 11.21 10.76
N TYR A 63 2.26 9.97 10.86
CA TYR A 63 2.91 8.79 10.33
C TYR A 63 1.86 7.86 9.69
N MET A 64 2.32 6.81 9.00
CA MET A 64 1.41 5.77 8.51
C MET A 64 0.87 4.93 9.68
N SER A 65 -0.15 4.12 9.43
CA SER A 65 -0.66 3.19 10.44
C SER A 65 0.38 2.15 10.84
N GLY A 66 0.27 1.65 12.07
CA GLY A 66 1.12 0.54 12.52
C GLY A 66 0.96 -0.72 11.69
N ALA A 67 -0.25 -0.98 11.18
CA ALA A 67 -0.50 -2.15 10.34
C ALA A 67 0.27 -2.08 9.04
N LEU A 68 0.35 -0.91 8.41
CA LEU A 68 1.13 -0.74 7.18
C LEU A 68 2.63 -0.84 7.48
N LYS A 69 3.09 -0.24 8.57
CA LYS A 69 4.50 -0.37 8.97
C LYS A 69 4.85 -1.83 9.26
N ASP A 70 3.95 -2.57 9.89
CA ASP A 70 4.13 -4.00 10.13
C ASP A 70 4.32 -4.77 8.82
N PHE A 71 3.54 -4.44 7.78
CA PHE A 71 3.72 -5.06 6.47
C PHE A 71 5.13 -4.82 5.94
N PHE A 72 5.63 -3.60 6.01
CA PHE A 72 7.00 -3.29 5.56
C PHE A 72 8.02 -4.06 6.38
N ASP A 73 7.86 -4.11 7.70
CA ASP A 73 8.80 -4.81 8.57
C ASP A 73 8.85 -6.32 8.29
N ARG A 74 7.68 -6.94 8.07
CA ARG A 74 7.58 -8.38 7.82
C ARG A 74 8.18 -8.79 6.48
N THR A 75 8.12 -7.90 5.50
CA THR A 75 8.49 -8.26 4.12
C THR A 75 9.87 -7.77 3.72
N PHE A 76 10.50 -6.88 4.49
CA PHE A 76 11.76 -6.24 4.10
C PHE A 76 12.88 -7.26 3.82
N TYR A 77 13.25 -8.08 4.80
CA TYR A 77 14.31 -9.05 4.61
C TYR A 77 13.93 -10.16 3.64
N PRO A 78 12.72 -10.73 3.69
CA PRO A 78 12.33 -11.71 2.68
C PRO A 78 12.34 -11.18 1.25
N ALA A 79 12.10 -9.89 1.05
CA ALA A 79 12.09 -9.28 -0.27
C ALA A 79 13.50 -9.02 -0.83
N GLU A 80 14.49 -8.92 0.04
CA GLU A 80 15.84 -8.49 -0.34
C GLU A 80 16.45 -9.29 -1.50
N PRO A 81 16.40 -10.63 -1.51
CA PRO A 81 16.96 -11.38 -2.62
C PRO A 81 16.27 -11.16 -3.96
N HIS A 82 15.04 -10.66 -3.95
CA HIS A 82 14.22 -10.51 -5.15
C HIS A 82 14.41 -9.18 -5.86
N GLN A 83 15.01 -8.20 -5.19
CA GLN A 83 15.27 -6.88 -5.76
C GLN A 83 14.01 -6.28 -6.38
N ILE A 84 12.95 -6.21 -5.59
CA ILE A 84 11.66 -5.68 -6.01
C ILE A 84 11.80 -4.17 -6.23
N ASN A 85 11.41 -3.70 -7.41
CA ASN A 85 11.48 -2.27 -7.75
C ASN A 85 10.24 -1.92 -8.55
N LEU A 86 9.14 -1.65 -7.84
CA LEU A 86 7.83 -1.44 -8.45
C LEU A 86 7.42 0.02 -8.38
N PRO A 87 6.72 0.51 -9.42
CA PRO A 87 6.04 1.81 -9.30
C PRO A 87 4.96 1.72 -8.23
N TYR A 88 4.74 2.81 -7.52
CA TYR A 88 3.77 2.83 -6.45
C TYR A 88 3.04 4.17 -6.36
N GLY A 89 1.84 4.14 -5.78
CA GLY A 89 1.06 5.31 -5.44
C GLY A 89 0.64 5.22 -3.97
N ILE A 90 0.19 6.35 -3.44
CA ILE A 90 -0.22 6.44 -2.03
C ILE A 90 -1.51 7.22 -1.93
N PHE A 91 -2.45 6.75 -1.11
CA PHE A 91 -3.59 7.58 -0.69
C PHE A 91 -3.65 7.58 0.83
N VAL A 92 -4.01 8.74 1.40
CA VAL A 92 -4.01 8.95 2.85
C VAL A 92 -5.35 9.55 3.28
N SER A 93 -5.94 8.98 4.32
CA SER A 93 -7.10 9.55 5.01
C SER A 93 -6.57 10.29 6.24
N SER A 94 -6.81 11.60 6.30
CA SER A 94 -6.24 12.43 7.35
C SER A 94 -7.18 13.56 7.74
N GLY A 95 -7.14 13.95 9.01
CA GLY A 95 -7.79 15.17 9.48
C GLY A 95 -6.98 16.44 9.20
N ASN A 96 -5.72 16.28 8.80
CA ASN A 96 -4.82 17.36 8.40
C ASN A 96 -4.46 17.19 6.91
N ASP A 97 -3.19 17.38 6.56
CA ASP A 97 -2.78 17.31 5.15
C ASP A 97 -2.24 15.96 4.69
N GLY A 98 -1.99 15.03 5.62
CA GLY A 98 -1.47 13.70 5.28
C GLY A 98 0.00 13.65 4.90
N THR A 99 0.70 14.79 4.93
CA THR A 99 2.09 14.90 4.46
C THR A 99 3.04 13.98 5.22
N GLY A 100 2.85 13.82 6.53
CA GLY A 100 3.70 12.98 7.35
C GLY A 100 3.67 11.52 6.92
N ALA A 101 2.47 10.98 6.68
CA ALA A 101 2.33 9.59 6.24
C ALA A 101 2.96 9.38 4.87
N VAL A 102 2.70 10.28 3.92
CA VAL A 102 3.28 10.17 2.57
C VAL A 102 4.80 10.20 2.62
N ARG A 103 5.36 11.15 3.38
CA ARG A 103 6.81 11.29 3.49
C ARG A 103 7.46 10.02 4.05
N GLU A 104 6.87 9.43 5.09
CA GLU A 104 7.46 8.26 5.72
C GLU A 104 7.30 6.99 4.86
N ILE A 105 6.21 6.85 4.13
CA ILE A 105 6.06 5.75 3.18
C ILE A 105 7.09 5.88 2.07
N ASP A 106 7.24 7.07 1.48
CA ASP A 106 8.26 7.31 0.44
C ASP A 106 9.65 6.96 0.93
N ARG A 107 9.97 7.36 2.16
CA ARG A 107 11.29 7.10 2.74
C ARG A 107 11.56 5.60 2.84
N ILE A 108 10.57 4.84 3.29
CA ILE A 108 10.71 3.39 3.41
C ILE A 108 10.83 2.73 2.04
N VAL A 109 9.93 3.09 1.11
CA VAL A 109 9.89 2.44 -0.20
C VAL A 109 11.16 2.71 -0.99
N LYS A 110 11.74 3.91 -0.90
CA LYS A 110 12.99 4.22 -1.58
C LYS A 110 14.17 3.40 -1.08
N GLY A 111 14.14 2.96 0.17
CA GLY A 111 15.15 2.07 0.73
C GLY A 111 14.78 0.61 0.68
N TYR A 112 13.65 0.28 0.08
CA TYR A 112 13.12 -1.08 0.07
C TYR A 112 13.72 -1.89 -1.08
N PRO A 113 14.13 -3.15 -0.82
CA PRO A 113 14.76 -3.95 -1.88
C PRO A 113 13.78 -4.40 -3.01
#